data_ce0e49eb35fb57e1d93733b59db9cd48
#
_entry.id   ce0e49eb35fb57e1d93733b59db9cd48
#
_cell.length_a   1.000
_cell.length_b   1.000
_cell.length_c   1.000
_cell.angle_alpha   90.00
_cell.angle_beta   90.00
_cell.angle_gamma   90.00
#
_symmetry.space_group_name_H-M   'P 1'
#
loop_
_entity.id
_entity.type
_entity.pdbx_description
1 polymer ?
#
loop_
_entity_poly.entity_id
_entity_poly.type
_entity_poly.pdbx_seq_one_letter_code
_entity_poly.pdbx_strand_id
1 'polypeptide(L)'
;MRESAKLARHYGVHLHTHLAETEDEEAFTLEKFGLRPVDYMASVDWLGNDVWFAHSVHVSPEDIQVYKKYGCGVAHCPSSNMRLGSGFAPLMEYLREGIHVGLGVDGSASNDGSHMLAEVRQALLMARLRAGLMGASLSGENAPKLITARKVLEIATRGGAAVLGRKDIGSLEPGKCGDFIAVNMNRLRYTGSLTDPLSALVFCN
;
A
#
# COMPACT_ATOMS: atom_id res chain seq x y z
N MET A 1 -2.96 -12.39 -19.67
CA MET A 1 -3.47 -12.34 -18.29
C MET A 1 -4.15 -13.65 -17.85
N ARG A 2 -5.20 -14.14 -18.50
CA ARG A 2 -5.89 -15.38 -18.07
C ARG A 2 -4.98 -16.61 -17.98
N GLU A 3 -4.11 -16.82 -18.96
CA GLU A 3 -3.14 -17.93 -18.91
C GLU A 3 -2.10 -17.77 -17.79
N SER A 4 -1.70 -16.53 -17.47
CA SER A 4 -0.81 -16.28 -16.34
C SER A 4 -1.49 -16.62 -15.01
N ALA A 5 -2.79 -16.31 -14.87
CA ALA A 5 -3.56 -16.67 -13.66
C ALA A 5 -3.65 -18.21 -13.48
N LYS A 6 -3.92 -18.93 -14.55
CA LYS A 6 -3.93 -20.40 -14.53
C LYS A 6 -2.58 -20.98 -14.16
N LEU A 7 -1.51 -20.44 -14.77
CA LEU A 7 -0.15 -20.91 -14.52
C LEU A 7 0.27 -20.66 -13.06
N ALA A 8 0.04 -19.46 -12.54
CA ALA A 8 0.36 -19.12 -11.16
C ALA A 8 -0.35 -20.03 -10.16
N ARG A 9 -1.64 -20.29 -10.35
CA ARG A 9 -2.42 -21.17 -9.49
C ARG A 9 -2.00 -22.63 -9.62
N HIS A 10 -1.60 -23.06 -10.81
CA HIS A 10 -1.02 -24.40 -11.01
C HIS A 10 0.26 -24.60 -10.17
N TYR A 11 1.11 -23.57 -10.08
CA TYR A 11 2.33 -23.63 -9.28
C TYR A 11 2.16 -23.15 -7.84
N GLY A 12 0.97 -22.70 -7.43
CA GLY A 12 0.70 -22.20 -6.09
C GLY A 12 1.49 -20.94 -5.74
N VAL A 13 1.71 -20.06 -6.73
CA VAL A 13 2.42 -18.79 -6.56
C VAL A 13 1.46 -17.62 -6.71
N HIS A 14 1.80 -16.48 -6.10
CA HIS A 14 0.99 -15.30 -6.15
C HIS A 14 1.10 -14.56 -7.48
N LEU A 15 0.06 -13.79 -7.80
CA LEU A 15 -0.04 -12.90 -8.95
C LEU A 15 0.13 -11.45 -8.52
N HIS A 16 0.87 -10.68 -9.32
CA HIS A 16 1.06 -9.26 -9.12
C HIS A 16 1.04 -8.50 -10.43
N THR A 17 0.41 -7.32 -10.43
CA THR A 17 0.49 -6.33 -11.49
C THR A 17 0.19 -4.93 -10.95
N HIS A 18 0.50 -3.87 -11.73
CA HIS A 18 0.00 -2.52 -11.51
C HIS A 18 -1.47 -2.47 -11.92
N LEU A 19 -2.28 -1.73 -11.18
CA LEU A 19 -3.71 -1.60 -11.48
C LEU A 19 -4.26 -0.27 -10.97
N ALA A 20 -5.08 0.37 -11.79
CA ALA A 20 -5.78 1.61 -11.48
C ALA A 20 -4.81 2.70 -10.96
N GLU A 21 -3.66 2.82 -11.60
CA GLU A 21 -2.64 3.79 -11.24
C GLU A 21 -2.98 5.19 -11.75
N THR A 22 -3.46 5.29 -13.00
CA THR A 22 -3.75 6.57 -13.66
C THR A 22 -5.15 6.57 -14.28
N GLU A 23 -5.70 7.76 -14.53
CA GLU A 23 -6.98 7.90 -15.25
C GLU A 23 -6.91 7.38 -16.69
N ASP A 24 -5.74 7.48 -17.33
CA ASP A 24 -5.51 6.96 -18.68
C ASP A 24 -5.71 5.45 -18.75
N GLU A 25 -5.37 4.72 -17.69
CA GLU A 25 -5.61 3.27 -17.61
C GLU A 25 -7.11 2.95 -17.63
N GLU A 26 -7.92 3.71 -16.89
CA GLU A 26 -9.38 3.55 -16.90
C GLU A 26 -9.95 3.85 -18.29
N ALA A 27 -9.53 4.97 -18.90
CA ALA A 27 -9.95 5.32 -20.25
C ALA A 27 -9.59 4.21 -21.27
N PHE A 28 -8.36 3.70 -21.21
CA PHE A 28 -7.90 2.61 -22.07
C PHE A 28 -8.70 1.32 -21.89
N THR A 29 -8.96 0.90 -20.65
CA THR A 29 -9.68 -0.35 -20.40
C THR A 29 -11.15 -0.26 -20.78
N LEU A 30 -11.77 0.90 -20.60
CA LEU A 30 -13.13 1.17 -21.06
C LEU A 30 -13.21 1.15 -22.59
N GLU A 31 -12.30 1.84 -23.29
CA GLU A 31 -12.25 1.85 -24.76
C GLU A 31 -12.00 0.46 -25.32
N LYS A 32 -11.02 -0.27 -24.78
CA LYS A 32 -10.55 -1.53 -25.33
C LYS A 32 -11.42 -2.72 -25.00
N PHE A 33 -11.96 -2.76 -23.79
CA PHE A 33 -12.66 -3.93 -23.24
C PHE A 33 -14.10 -3.63 -22.76
N GLY A 34 -14.49 -2.36 -22.68
CA GLY A 34 -15.80 -1.96 -22.14
C GLY A 34 -15.92 -2.16 -20.62
N LEU A 35 -14.79 -2.28 -19.91
CA LEU A 35 -14.72 -2.61 -18.49
C LEU A 35 -13.78 -1.65 -17.77
N ARG A 36 -14.09 -1.30 -16.52
CA ARG A 36 -13.16 -0.61 -15.64
C ARG A 36 -12.01 -1.54 -15.25
N PRO A 37 -10.85 -1.01 -14.79
CA PRO A 37 -9.66 -1.83 -14.49
C PRO A 37 -9.94 -3.03 -13.58
N VAL A 38 -10.69 -2.84 -12.48
CA VAL A 38 -10.99 -3.93 -11.53
C VAL A 38 -11.95 -4.97 -12.14
N ASP A 39 -12.96 -4.53 -12.90
CA ASP A 39 -13.88 -5.42 -13.60
C ASP A 39 -13.15 -6.23 -14.69
N TYR A 40 -12.18 -5.60 -15.36
CA TYR A 40 -11.34 -6.30 -16.31
C TYR A 40 -10.51 -7.40 -15.61
N MET A 41 -9.92 -7.13 -14.44
CA MET A 41 -9.23 -8.17 -13.65
C MET A 41 -10.15 -9.32 -13.29
N ALA A 42 -11.40 -9.03 -12.89
CA ALA A 42 -12.40 -10.06 -12.63
C ALA A 42 -12.65 -10.92 -13.88
N SER A 43 -12.77 -10.31 -15.06
CA SER A 43 -13.06 -10.99 -16.32
C SER A 43 -11.95 -11.93 -16.80
N VAL A 44 -10.72 -11.76 -16.31
CA VAL A 44 -9.54 -12.54 -16.68
C VAL A 44 -9.00 -13.42 -15.53
N ASP A 45 -9.82 -13.66 -14.52
CA ASP A 45 -9.52 -14.51 -13.35
C ASP A 45 -8.35 -13.98 -12.47
N TRP A 46 -8.14 -12.65 -12.45
CA TRP A 46 -7.09 -11.98 -11.66
C TRP A 46 -7.65 -11.37 -10.37
N LEU A 47 -8.58 -12.08 -9.70
CA LEU A 47 -9.03 -11.75 -8.35
C LEU A 47 -8.88 -12.98 -7.44
N GLY A 48 -8.37 -12.78 -6.24
CA GLY A 48 -8.15 -13.85 -5.27
C GLY A 48 -7.25 -13.41 -4.13
N ASN A 49 -7.18 -14.22 -3.08
CA ASN A 49 -6.25 -14.02 -1.95
C ASN A 49 -4.78 -14.32 -2.32
N ASP A 50 -4.57 -14.80 -3.51
CA ASP A 50 -3.27 -15.02 -4.17
C ASP A 50 -2.88 -13.85 -5.09
N VAL A 51 -3.65 -12.75 -5.08
CA VAL A 51 -3.45 -11.59 -5.98
C VAL A 51 -3.26 -10.31 -5.18
N TRP A 52 -2.31 -9.51 -5.60
CA TRP A 52 -2.12 -8.16 -5.08
C TRP A 52 -1.74 -7.17 -6.18
N PHE A 53 -2.22 -5.93 -6.02
CA PHE A 53 -2.07 -4.88 -7.01
C PHE A 53 -1.19 -3.74 -6.49
N ALA A 54 -0.28 -3.23 -7.32
CA ALA A 54 0.41 -1.99 -7.03
C ALA A 54 -0.49 -0.79 -7.33
N HIS A 55 -0.25 0.30 -6.62
CA HIS A 55 -0.91 1.60 -6.70
C HIS A 55 -2.36 1.62 -6.26
N SER A 56 -3.29 1.12 -7.06
CA SER A 56 -4.73 1.14 -6.80
C SER A 56 -5.22 2.53 -6.34
N VAL A 57 -4.89 3.56 -7.14
CA VAL A 57 -5.20 4.98 -6.86
C VAL A 57 -6.63 5.32 -7.26
N HIS A 58 -7.00 4.96 -8.51
CA HIS A 58 -8.28 5.28 -9.14
C HIS A 58 -9.28 4.12 -8.99
N VAL A 59 -9.60 3.78 -7.74
CA VAL A 59 -10.59 2.76 -7.39
C VAL A 59 -11.81 3.39 -6.73
N SER A 60 -12.98 2.88 -7.06
CA SER A 60 -14.24 3.28 -6.44
C SER A 60 -14.48 2.57 -5.11
N PRO A 61 -15.45 3.01 -4.29
CA PRO A 61 -15.87 2.25 -3.11
C PRO A 61 -16.31 0.81 -3.44
N GLU A 62 -16.93 0.61 -4.59
CA GLU A 62 -17.37 -0.70 -5.08
C GLU A 62 -16.16 -1.60 -5.41
N ASP A 63 -15.12 -1.05 -6.06
CA ASP A 63 -13.87 -1.75 -6.34
C ASP A 63 -13.19 -2.22 -5.04
N ILE A 64 -13.21 -1.38 -3.99
CA ILE A 64 -12.71 -1.74 -2.66
C ILE A 64 -13.49 -2.92 -2.06
N GLN A 65 -14.81 -2.96 -2.23
CA GLN A 65 -15.60 -4.12 -1.79
C GLN A 65 -15.31 -5.38 -2.61
N VAL A 66 -14.96 -5.25 -3.89
CA VAL A 66 -14.47 -6.38 -4.70
C VAL A 66 -13.14 -6.89 -4.13
N TYR A 67 -12.17 -6.03 -3.84
CA TYR A 67 -10.91 -6.44 -3.21
C TYR A 67 -11.14 -7.17 -1.89
N LYS A 68 -12.00 -6.63 -1.03
CA LYS A 68 -12.39 -7.28 0.23
C LYS A 68 -13.00 -8.66 0.02
N LYS A 69 -13.97 -8.75 -0.89
CA LYS A 69 -14.70 -10.01 -1.19
C LYS A 69 -13.75 -11.12 -1.66
N TYR A 70 -12.79 -10.79 -2.49
CA TYR A 70 -11.84 -11.76 -3.05
C TYR A 70 -10.55 -11.91 -2.25
N GLY A 71 -10.30 -11.04 -1.28
CA GLY A 71 -9.10 -11.07 -0.45
C GLY A 71 -7.85 -10.52 -1.17
N CYS A 72 -8.02 -9.70 -2.20
CA CYS A 72 -6.90 -9.08 -2.91
C CYS A 72 -6.11 -8.14 -2.00
N GLY A 73 -4.79 -8.11 -2.16
CA GLY A 73 -3.91 -7.19 -1.47
C GLY A 73 -3.57 -5.94 -2.29
N VAL A 74 -3.01 -4.93 -1.64
CA VAL A 74 -2.52 -3.69 -2.27
C VAL A 74 -1.09 -3.40 -1.84
N ALA A 75 -0.21 -3.08 -2.80
CA ALA A 75 1.09 -2.48 -2.55
C ALA A 75 1.00 -0.98 -2.85
N HIS A 76 0.94 -0.16 -1.82
CA HIS A 76 0.89 1.29 -1.94
C HIS A 76 2.28 1.85 -2.22
N CYS A 77 2.43 2.66 -3.28
CA CYS A 77 3.69 3.23 -3.76
C CYS A 77 3.63 4.78 -3.72
N PRO A 78 3.65 5.40 -2.52
CA PRO A 78 3.34 6.83 -2.40
C PRO A 78 4.32 7.75 -3.13
N SER A 79 5.62 7.47 -3.10
CA SER A 79 6.61 8.32 -3.79
C SER A 79 6.44 8.29 -5.30
N SER A 80 6.21 7.11 -5.87
CA SER A 80 5.91 6.95 -7.30
C SER A 80 4.64 7.68 -7.67
N ASN A 81 3.54 7.50 -6.93
CA ASN A 81 2.27 8.19 -7.17
C ASN A 81 2.41 9.72 -7.15
N MET A 82 3.22 10.27 -6.23
CA MET A 82 3.49 11.70 -6.18
C MET A 82 4.32 12.18 -7.38
N ARG A 83 5.39 11.43 -7.70
CA ARG A 83 6.29 11.80 -8.80
C ARG A 83 5.59 11.81 -10.15
N LEU A 84 4.73 10.83 -10.39
CA LEU A 84 3.97 10.68 -11.64
C LEU A 84 2.68 11.51 -11.65
N GLY A 85 2.29 12.09 -10.51
CA GLY A 85 1.04 12.81 -10.40
C GLY A 85 -0.19 11.92 -10.47
N SER A 86 -0.05 10.62 -10.15
CA SER A 86 -1.13 9.64 -10.24
C SER A 86 -2.31 9.93 -9.30
N GLY A 87 -2.07 10.59 -8.16
CA GLY A 87 -3.11 10.95 -7.21
C GLY A 87 -2.95 10.30 -5.82
N PHE A 88 -4.06 10.28 -5.06
CA PHE A 88 -4.08 9.80 -3.67
C PHE A 88 -4.77 8.45 -3.58
N ALA A 89 -4.02 7.37 -3.39
CA ALA A 89 -4.62 6.07 -3.08
C ALA A 89 -5.48 6.14 -1.79
N PRO A 90 -6.64 5.46 -1.75
CA PRO A 90 -7.55 5.48 -0.61
C PRO A 90 -7.07 4.56 0.54
N LEU A 91 -5.85 4.82 1.04
CA LEU A 91 -5.19 3.99 2.05
C LEU A 91 -6.04 3.77 3.30
N MET A 92 -6.71 4.82 3.80
CA MET A 92 -7.52 4.71 5.01
C MET A 92 -8.77 3.87 4.79
N GLU A 93 -9.34 3.92 3.60
CA GLU A 93 -10.47 3.10 3.17
C GLU A 93 -10.08 1.63 3.11
N TYR A 94 -8.94 1.30 2.50
CA TYR A 94 -8.39 -0.07 2.49
C TYR A 94 -8.24 -0.63 3.91
N LEU A 95 -7.64 0.15 4.81
CA LEU A 95 -7.43 -0.28 6.19
C LEU A 95 -8.73 -0.48 6.96
N ARG A 96 -9.76 0.37 6.74
CA ARG A 96 -11.09 0.22 7.36
C ARG A 96 -11.80 -1.04 6.89
N GLU A 97 -11.66 -1.37 5.61
CA GLU A 97 -12.26 -2.56 5.02
C GLU A 97 -11.46 -3.84 5.29
N GLY A 98 -10.32 -3.76 5.98
CA GLY A 98 -9.49 -4.90 6.34
C GLY A 98 -8.69 -5.48 5.18
N ILE A 99 -8.49 -4.71 4.10
CA ILE A 99 -7.66 -5.11 2.97
C ILE A 99 -6.20 -5.13 3.42
N HIS A 100 -5.47 -6.16 3.03
CA HIS A 100 -4.03 -6.24 3.27
C HIS A 100 -3.31 -5.19 2.44
N VAL A 101 -2.58 -4.30 3.11
CA VAL A 101 -1.77 -3.26 2.47
C VAL A 101 -0.32 -3.41 2.88
N GLY A 102 0.56 -3.44 1.89
CA GLY A 102 2.01 -3.27 2.04
C GLY A 102 2.46 -1.96 1.39
N LEU A 103 3.75 -1.64 1.50
CA LEU A 103 4.37 -0.53 0.79
C LEU A 103 5.31 -1.07 -0.29
N GLY A 104 5.40 -0.37 -1.41
CA GLY A 104 6.35 -0.62 -2.48
C GLY A 104 7.14 0.64 -2.82
N VAL A 105 8.39 0.49 -3.17
CA VAL A 105 9.24 1.59 -3.67
C VAL A 105 9.02 1.85 -5.16
N ASP A 106 8.44 0.86 -5.86
CA ASP A 106 8.25 0.87 -7.31
C ASP A 106 9.58 0.88 -8.11
N GLY A 107 9.54 1.14 -9.39
CA GLY A 107 10.71 1.21 -10.25
C GLY A 107 11.56 2.47 -10.04
N SER A 108 12.86 2.38 -10.32
CA SER A 108 13.79 3.49 -10.17
C SER A 108 13.47 4.71 -11.05
N ALA A 109 12.70 4.52 -12.12
CA ALA A 109 12.24 5.62 -12.98
C ALA A 109 11.25 6.56 -12.27
N SER A 110 10.44 6.04 -11.34
CA SER A 110 9.46 6.80 -10.56
C SER A 110 9.86 7.00 -9.09
N ASN A 111 10.91 6.31 -8.62
CA ASN A 111 11.44 6.45 -7.26
C ASN A 111 12.94 6.16 -7.22
N ASP A 112 13.77 7.17 -7.46
CA ASP A 112 15.23 7.04 -7.50
C ASP A 112 15.85 6.58 -6.17
N GLY A 113 15.21 6.94 -5.05
CA GLY A 113 15.72 6.71 -3.72
C GLY A 113 15.62 5.26 -3.24
N SER A 114 14.65 4.51 -3.73
CA SER A 114 14.32 3.12 -3.32
C SER A 114 14.41 2.91 -1.80
N HIS A 115 13.94 3.89 -1.02
CA HIS A 115 14.13 3.96 0.42
C HIS A 115 12.84 3.69 1.16
N MET A 116 12.68 2.48 1.71
CA MET A 116 11.42 2.04 2.33
C MET A 116 10.97 2.93 3.51
N LEU A 117 11.86 3.47 4.34
CA LEU A 117 11.46 4.38 5.41
C LEU A 117 10.95 5.72 4.87
N ALA A 118 11.42 6.17 3.70
CA ALA A 118 10.84 7.32 3.02
C ALA A 118 9.41 7.00 2.56
N GLU A 119 9.15 5.80 2.01
CA GLU A 119 7.79 5.38 1.67
C GLU A 119 6.87 5.37 2.90
N VAL A 120 7.35 4.90 4.04
CA VAL A 120 6.61 4.96 5.32
C VAL A 120 6.18 6.39 5.64
N ARG A 121 7.11 7.35 5.54
CA ARG A 121 6.82 8.76 5.78
C ARG A 121 5.81 9.31 4.77
N GLN A 122 6.01 9.05 3.49
CA GLN A 122 5.13 9.55 2.43
C GLN A 122 3.72 8.96 2.53
N ALA A 123 3.59 7.66 2.82
CA ALA A 123 2.29 7.03 3.04
C ALA A 123 1.51 7.72 4.18
N LEU A 124 2.19 8.03 5.29
CA LEU A 124 1.57 8.75 6.41
C LEU A 124 1.12 10.16 6.02
N LEU A 125 2.01 10.93 5.37
CA LEU A 125 1.74 12.33 5.02
C LEU A 125 0.64 12.43 3.96
N MET A 126 0.68 11.58 2.93
CA MET A 126 -0.36 11.56 1.89
C MET A 126 -1.73 11.16 2.43
N ALA A 127 -1.80 10.16 3.32
CA ALA A 127 -3.06 9.76 3.93
C ALA A 127 -3.67 10.89 4.78
N ARG A 128 -2.84 11.65 5.50
CA ARG A 128 -3.30 12.83 6.26
C ARG A 128 -3.75 13.97 5.36
N LEU A 129 -2.98 14.25 4.29
CA LEU A 129 -3.33 15.28 3.32
C LEU A 129 -4.66 14.95 2.63
N ARG A 130 -4.83 13.70 2.17
CA ARG A 130 -6.09 13.24 1.58
C ARG A 130 -7.27 13.41 2.54
N ALA A 131 -7.12 13.05 3.80
CA ALA A 131 -8.19 13.24 4.80
C ALA A 131 -8.58 14.71 4.94
N GLY A 132 -7.61 15.63 4.96
CA GLY A 132 -7.87 17.08 5.00
C GLY A 132 -8.59 17.58 3.74
N LEU A 133 -8.17 17.15 2.56
CA LEU A 133 -8.80 17.52 1.27
C LEU A 133 -10.25 16.99 1.16
N MET A 134 -10.55 15.85 1.75
CA MET A 134 -11.90 15.28 1.79
C MET A 134 -12.82 15.96 2.82
N GLY A 135 -12.38 17.08 3.41
CA GLY A 135 -13.17 17.85 4.37
C GLY A 135 -13.28 17.21 5.76
N ALA A 136 -12.40 16.27 6.08
CA ALA A 136 -12.34 15.69 7.42
C ALA A 136 -11.90 16.77 8.43
N SER A 137 -12.73 17.07 9.41
CA SER A 137 -12.30 17.88 10.55
C SER A 137 -11.20 17.11 11.30
N LEU A 138 -10.02 17.68 11.36
CA LEU A 138 -8.86 17.07 12.04
C LEU A 138 -8.84 17.35 13.55
N SER A 139 -9.89 18.01 14.07
CA SER A 139 -10.05 18.36 15.48
C SER A 139 -11.48 18.08 15.96
N GLY A 140 -11.62 17.85 17.27
CA GLY A 140 -12.91 17.57 17.92
C GLY A 140 -13.20 16.07 18.12
N GLU A 141 -14.27 15.75 18.85
CA GLU A 141 -14.62 14.38 19.24
C GLU A 141 -14.92 13.45 18.06
N ASN A 142 -15.39 14.00 16.94
CA ASN A 142 -15.70 13.27 15.72
C ASN A 142 -14.57 13.32 14.66
N ALA A 143 -13.39 13.81 15.04
CA ALA A 143 -12.27 13.82 14.11
C ALA A 143 -11.92 12.38 13.68
N PRO A 144 -11.74 12.11 12.39
CA PRO A 144 -11.33 10.79 11.93
C PRO A 144 -9.96 10.46 12.56
N LYS A 145 -9.83 9.22 13.04
CA LYS A 145 -8.54 8.75 13.54
C LYS A 145 -7.54 8.77 12.40
N LEU A 146 -6.62 9.73 12.45
CA LEU A 146 -5.53 9.82 11.47
C LEU A 146 -4.59 8.63 11.64
N ILE A 147 -3.97 8.25 10.53
CA ILE A 147 -2.94 7.22 10.55
C ILE A 147 -1.76 7.63 11.42
N THR A 148 -1.25 6.72 12.22
CA THR A 148 -0.13 6.93 13.14
C THR A 148 1.18 6.41 12.58
N ALA A 149 2.32 6.88 13.12
CA ALA A 149 3.65 6.37 12.79
C ALA A 149 3.75 4.85 12.99
N ARG A 150 3.21 4.33 14.10
CA ARG A 150 3.13 2.88 14.36
C ARG A 150 2.39 2.14 13.25
N LYS A 151 1.22 2.66 12.83
CA LYS A 151 0.40 1.99 11.83
C LYS A 151 1.07 1.91 10.46
N VAL A 152 1.76 2.97 10.02
CA VAL A 152 2.49 2.90 8.73
C VAL A 152 3.71 1.98 8.79
N LEU A 153 4.40 1.88 9.95
CA LEU A 153 5.46 0.88 10.13
C LEU A 153 4.91 -0.55 10.13
N GLU A 154 3.72 -0.78 10.70
CA GLU A 154 3.03 -2.08 10.60
C GLU A 154 2.69 -2.43 9.14
N ILE A 155 2.24 -1.46 8.35
CA ILE A 155 1.97 -1.65 6.92
C ILE A 155 3.26 -2.03 6.18
N ALA A 156 4.36 -1.36 6.47
CA ALA A 156 5.66 -1.62 5.84
C ALA A 156 6.28 -2.97 6.23
N THR A 157 5.83 -3.60 7.30
CA THR A 157 6.37 -4.86 7.83
C THR A 157 5.35 -5.99 7.75
N ARG A 158 4.45 -6.09 8.71
CA ARG A 158 3.39 -7.12 8.76
C ARG A 158 2.41 -7.01 7.59
N GLY A 159 2.11 -5.78 7.16
CA GLY A 159 1.26 -5.54 5.99
C GLY A 159 1.89 -6.10 4.71
N GLY A 160 3.16 -5.80 4.47
CA GLY A 160 3.91 -6.36 3.33
C GLY A 160 3.96 -7.89 3.38
N ALA A 161 4.21 -8.49 4.55
CA ALA A 161 4.18 -9.93 4.73
C ALA A 161 2.80 -10.53 4.37
N ALA A 162 1.72 -9.89 4.83
CA ALA A 162 0.35 -10.33 4.55
C ALA A 162 0.02 -10.24 3.05
N VAL A 163 0.41 -9.15 2.38
CA VAL A 163 0.25 -8.99 0.91
C VAL A 163 0.98 -10.08 0.13
N LEU A 164 2.18 -10.45 0.56
CA LEU A 164 2.97 -11.52 -0.04
C LEU A 164 2.50 -12.94 0.36
N GLY A 165 1.47 -13.06 1.23
CA GLY A 165 1.01 -14.35 1.76
C GLY A 165 2.03 -15.07 2.64
N ARG A 166 3.07 -14.36 3.12
CA ARG A 166 4.14 -14.93 3.95
C ARG A 166 3.85 -14.79 5.44
N LYS A 167 4.04 -15.87 6.18
CA LYS A 167 3.83 -15.95 7.64
C LYS A 167 5.14 -15.95 8.43
N ASP A 168 6.24 -16.13 7.75
CA ASP A 168 7.59 -16.29 8.31
C ASP A 168 8.42 -14.99 8.35
N ILE A 169 7.85 -13.87 7.89
CA ILE A 169 8.47 -12.53 7.91
C ILE A 169 7.53 -11.47 8.51
N GLY A 170 7.98 -10.23 8.60
CA GLY A 170 7.19 -9.06 9.02
C GLY A 170 7.18 -8.80 10.53
N SER A 171 7.71 -9.70 11.35
CA SER A 171 7.87 -9.52 12.80
C SER A 171 9.02 -10.37 13.34
N LEU A 172 9.61 -9.94 14.45
CA LEU A 172 10.63 -10.69 15.18
C LEU A 172 9.95 -11.60 16.21
N GLU A 173 9.77 -12.86 15.85
CA GLU A 173 9.13 -13.89 16.69
C GLU A 173 9.86 -15.21 16.51
N PRO A 174 9.89 -16.10 17.54
CA PRO A 174 10.46 -17.43 17.39
C PRO A 174 9.86 -18.20 16.21
N GLY A 175 10.71 -18.80 15.39
CA GLY A 175 10.31 -19.56 14.20
C GLY A 175 10.14 -18.72 12.92
N LYS A 176 10.31 -17.40 12.98
CA LYS A 176 10.34 -16.53 11.80
C LYS A 176 11.76 -16.21 11.35
N CYS A 177 11.88 -15.65 10.15
CA CYS A 177 13.14 -15.13 9.63
C CYS A 177 13.70 -14.04 10.55
N GLY A 178 15.01 -14.06 10.77
CA GLY A 178 15.72 -13.12 11.64
C GLY A 178 16.10 -11.80 10.94
N ASP A 179 15.31 -11.36 9.97
CA ASP A 179 15.58 -10.12 9.23
C ASP A 179 15.16 -8.91 10.06
N PHE A 180 16.12 -8.06 10.38
CA PHE A 180 15.86 -6.83 11.14
C PHE A 180 16.83 -5.71 10.76
N ILE A 181 16.44 -4.50 11.07
CA ILE A 181 17.31 -3.32 11.04
C ILE A 181 17.48 -2.78 12.46
N ALA A 182 18.65 -2.22 12.76
CA ALA A 182 18.90 -1.47 13.98
C ALA A 182 19.21 -0.01 13.61
N VAL A 183 18.53 0.92 14.28
CA VAL A 183 18.70 2.35 14.02
C VAL A 183 19.41 3.00 15.22
N ASN A 184 20.56 3.63 14.97
CA ASN A 184 21.25 4.40 15.99
C ASN A 184 20.55 5.75 16.19
N MET A 185 19.77 5.87 17.28
CA MET A 185 19.05 7.10 17.63
C MET A 185 19.95 8.19 18.23
N ASN A 186 21.22 7.89 18.56
CA ASN A 186 22.18 8.89 19.03
C ASN A 186 22.84 9.63 17.85
N ARG A 187 22.02 10.31 17.08
CA ARG A 187 22.43 11.14 15.92
C ARG A 187 21.72 12.49 15.99
N LEU A 188 22.36 13.53 15.45
CA LEU A 188 21.84 14.90 15.48
C LEU A 188 20.38 15.00 14.95
N ARG A 189 20.06 14.24 13.88
CA ARG A 189 18.70 14.21 13.29
C ARG A 189 17.60 13.76 14.26
N TYR A 190 17.95 13.00 15.31
CA TYR A 190 17.01 12.48 16.29
C TYR A 190 17.05 13.24 17.63
N THR A 191 17.76 14.39 17.70
CA THR A 191 17.85 15.18 18.92
C THR A 191 16.46 15.60 19.40
N GLY A 192 16.18 15.33 20.67
CA GLY A 192 14.89 15.66 21.31
C GLY A 192 13.75 14.67 21.02
N SER A 193 13.98 13.59 20.25
CA SER A 193 12.91 12.66 19.83
C SER A 193 12.90 11.32 20.57
N LEU A 194 13.73 11.13 21.57
CA LEU A 194 13.87 9.85 22.29
C LEU A 194 12.62 9.44 23.08
N THR A 195 11.70 10.37 23.33
CA THR A 195 10.41 10.10 24.00
C THR A 195 9.43 9.35 23.10
N ASP A 196 9.56 9.51 21.76
CA ASP A 196 8.78 8.76 20.77
C ASP A 196 9.68 8.33 19.60
N PRO A 197 10.46 7.25 19.79
CA PRO A 197 11.38 6.77 18.77
C PRO A 197 10.71 6.26 17.50
N LEU A 198 9.46 5.79 17.56
CA LEU A 198 8.73 5.36 16.37
C LEU A 198 8.37 6.54 15.46
N SER A 199 7.85 7.62 16.05
CA SER A 199 7.60 8.86 15.29
C SER A 199 8.89 9.46 14.75
N ALA A 200 9.97 9.44 15.54
CA ALA A 200 11.29 9.89 15.07
C ALA A 200 11.78 9.10 13.86
N LEU A 201 11.63 7.78 13.89
CA LEU A 201 12.02 6.92 12.76
C LEU A 201 11.23 7.24 11.48
N VAL A 202 9.98 7.65 11.60
CA VAL A 202 9.13 8.01 10.46
C VAL A 202 9.40 9.42 9.96
N PHE A 203 9.57 10.40 10.85
CA PHE A 203 9.64 11.81 10.47
C PHE A 203 11.05 12.36 10.30
N CYS A 204 12.06 11.72 10.87
CA CYS A 204 13.45 12.20 10.89
C CYS A 204 14.43 11.32 10.09
N ASN A 205 13.91 10.44 9.22
CA ASN A 205 14.74 9.58 8.36
C ASN A 205 15.29 10.33 7.14
#